data_a66e99bccddefe222b020b344e6c59ef
#
_entry.id   a66e99bccddefe222b020b344e6c59ef
#
_cell.length_a   1.000
_cell.length_b   1.000
_cell.length_c   1.000
_cell.angle_alpha   90.00
_cell.angle_beta   90.00
_cell.angle_gamma   90.00
#
_symmetry.space_group_name_H-M   'P 1'
#
loop_
_entity.id
_entity.type
_entity.pdbx_description
1 polymer ?
#
loop_
_entity_poly.entity_id
_entity_poly.type
_entity_poly.pdbx_seq_one_letter_code
_entity_poly.pdbx_strand_id
1 'polypeptide(L)'
;MDNTNLAILKPTPAFIGASWAALAIGMTGYAVGVWSAVGIELNEQGYYVVLLLMGLFSAISLQKAVRDKMEGLPVTNLYYSICWFVVAASLILLWVGLFNATFVLSLKGFLGMSYVLSLFAVVAIQKNVRDEALFPSEDVSSLFEQE
;
A
#
# COMPACT_ATOMS: atom_id res chain seq x y z
N MET A 1 11.07 -14.99 25.63
CA MET A 1 10.91 -15.32 24.21
C MET A 1 12.31 -15.53 23.68
N ASP A 2 12.61 -16.71 23.13
CA ASP A 2 13.98 -17.00 22.67
C ASP A 2 14.38 -16.09 21.52
N ASN A 3 15.62 -15.57 21.58
CA ASN A 3 16.21 -14.67 20.57
C ASN A 3 16.15 -15.25 19.15
N THR A 4 16.17 -16.58 19.03
CA THR A 4 16.03 -17.30 17.76
C THR A 4 14.67 -17.08 17.09
N ASN A 5 13.58 -16.94 17.88
CA ASN A 5 12.22 -16.70 17.36
C ASN A 5 12.03 -15.25 16.91
N LEU A 6 12.80 -14.30 17.44
CA LEU A 6 12.74 -12.89 17.04
C LEU A 6 13.41 -12.67 15.67
N ALA A 7 14.51 -13.38 15.39
CA ALA A 7 15.18 -13.28 14.09
C ALA A 7 14.33 -13.77 12.90
N ILE A 8 13.40 -14.72 13.15
CA ILE A 8 12.50 -15.27 12.13
C ILE A 8 11.42 -14.24 11.71
N LEU A 9 11.14 -13.25 12.55
CA LEU A 9 10.12 -12.22 12.28
C LEU A 9 10.66 -11.03 11.47
N LYS A 10 11.98 -10.91 11.29
CA LYS A 10 12.59 -9.83 10.53
C LYS A 10 12.35 -10.03 9.03
N PRO A 11 11.82 -9.02 8.30
CA PRO A 11 11.63 -9.14 6.86
C PRO A 11 12.98 -9.28 6.14
N THR A 12 13.04 -10.14 5.13
CA THR A 12 14.26 -10.31 4.33
C THR A 12 14.53 -9.08 3.46
N PRO A 13 15.80 -8.69 3.22
CA PRO A 13 16.13 -7.57 2.33
C PRO A 13 15.54 -7.73 0.93
N ALA A 14 15.45 -8.98 0.43
CA ALA A 14 14.81 -9.28 -0.85
C ALA A 14 13.31 -8.93 -0.85
N PHE A 15 12.59 -9.23 0.22
CA PHE A 15 11.17 -8.89 0.34
C PHE A 15 10.95 -7.38 0.47
N ILE A 16 11.82 -6.68 1.19
CA ILE A 16 11.80 -5.21 1.28
C ILE A 16 12.00 -4.60 -0.10
N GLY A 17 13.06 -5.01 -0.82
CA GLY A 17 13.34 -4.54 -2.17
C GLY A 17 12.22 -4.83 -3.16
N ALA A 18 11.65 -6.04 -3.12
CA ALA A 18 10.51 -6.41 -3.97
C ALA A 18 9.27 -5.54 -3.70
N SER A 19 8.99 -5.20 -2.43
CA SER A 19 7.87 -4.35 -2.07
C SER A 19 8.03 -2.92 -2.62
N TRP A 20 9.23 -2.34 -2.54
CA TRP A 20 9.52 -1.03 -3.13
C TRP A 20 9.47 -1.05 -4.66
N ALA A 21 10.00 -2.11 -5.29
CA ALA A 21 9.91 -2.28 -6.74
C ALA A 21 8.45 -2.40 -7.20
N ALA A 22 7.63 -3.18 -6.50
CA ALA A 22 6.21 -3.33 -6.79
C ALA A 22 5.46 -1.99 -6.68
N LEU A 23 5.75 -1.18 -5.65
CA LEU A 23 5.15 0.15 -5.52
C LEU A 23 5.57 1.06 -6.69
N ALA A 24 6.86 1.10 -7.01
CA ALA A 24 7.37 1.92 -8.12
C ALA A 24 6.73 1.51 -9.46
N ILE A 25 6.66 0.22 -9.75
CA ILE A 25 6.04 -0.32 -10.97
C ILE A 25 4.53 0.01 -11.00
N GLY A 26 3.82 -0.22 -9.92
CA GLY A 26 2.39 0.04 -9.84
C GLY A 26 2.06 1.53 -10.03
N MET A 27 2.72 2.41 -9.29
CA MET A 27 2.48 3.85 -9.39
C MET A 27 2.90 4.42 -10.75
N THR A 28 4.07 4.03 -11.26
CA THR A 28 4.55 4.49 -12.58
C THR A 28 3.66 3.96 -13.68
N GLY A 29 3.28 2.68 -13.64
CA GLY A 29 2.36 2.08 -14.60
C GLY A 29 1.01 2.79 -14.61
N TYR A 30 0.45 3.06 -13.43
CA TYR A 30 -0.79 3.80 -13.32
C TYR A 30 -0.68 5.22 -13.87
N ALA A 31 0.35 5.97 -13.48
CA ALA A 31 0.59 7.32 -13.97
C ALA A 31 0.76 7.35 -15.50
N VAL A 32 1.65 6.51 -16.04
CA VAL A 32 1.84 6.40 -17.50
C VAL A 32 0.55 6.02 -18.21
N GLY A 33 -0.21 5.08 -17.66
CA GLY A 33 -1.49 4.68 -18.23
C GLY A 33 -2.52 5.82 -18.28
N VAL A 34 -2.61 6.62 -17.21
CA VAL A 34 -3.49 7.80 -17.17
C VAL A 34 -3.03 8.87 -18.15
N TRP A 35 -1.72 9.18 -18.21
CA TRP A 35 -1.20 10.25 -19.09
C TRP A 35 -1.17 9.87 -20.57
N SER A 36 -1.05 8.60 -20.89
CA SER A 36 -1.06 8.12 -22.29
C SER A 36 -2.47 7.82 -22.81
N ALA A 37 -3.49 7.91 -21.97
CA ALA A 37 -4.87 7.68 -22.40
C ALA A 37 -5.33 8.77 -23.37
N VAL A 38 -5.73 8.37 -24.57
CA VAL A 38 -6.21 9.28 -25.61
C VAL A 38 -7.65 9.71 -25.32
N GLY A 39 -7.94 11.00 -25.46
CA GLY A 39 -9.29 11.54 -25.31
C GLY A 39 -9.72 11.79 -23.85
N ILE A 40 -8.79 11.77 -22.92
CA ILE A 40 -9.03 12.09 -21.51
C ILE A 40 -8.76 13.59 -21.24
N GLU A 41 -9.67 14.25 -20.55
CA GLU A 41 -9.50 15.64 -20.15
C GLU A 41 -8.64 15.76 -18.88
N LEU A 42 -8.07 16.96 -18.64
CA LEU A 42 -7.21 17.22 -17.49
C LEU A 42 -7.91 16.98 -16.14
N ASN A 43 -9.19 17.28 -16.05
CA ASN A 43 -10.02 17.02 -14.88
C ASN A 43 -10.19 15.53 -14.60
N GLU A 44 -10.32 14.70 -15.65
CA GLU A 44 -10.39 13.25 -15.54
C GLU A 44 -9.03 12.68 -15.13
N GLN A 45 -7.92 13.19 -15.68
CA GLN A 45 -6.58 12.84 -15.22
C GLN A 45 -6.40 13.15 -13.73
N GLY A 46 -6.84 14.35 -13.31
CA GLY A 46 -6.85 14.76 -11.91
C GLY A 46 -7.67 13.82 -11.03
N TYR A 47 -8.84 13.38 -11.50
CA TYR A 47 -9.67 12.39 -10.81
C TYR A 47 -8.90 11.09 -10.53
N TYR A 48 -8.25 10.51 -11.52
CA TYR A 48 -7.49 9.27 -11.37
C TYR A 48 -6.28 9.44 -10.45
N VAL A 49 -5.58 10.58 -10.50
CA VAL A 49 -4.45 10.87 -9.61
C VAL A 49 -4.91 10.99 -8.16
N VAL A 50 -5.95 11.77 -7.90
CA VAL A 50 -6.52 11.93 -6.54
C VAL A 50 -7.03 10.59 -6.01
N LEU A 51 -7.63 9.78 -6.87
CA LEU A 51 -8.12 8.45 -6.52
C LEU A 51 -6.98 7.51 -6.09
N LEU A 52 -5.84 7.53 -6.78
CA LEU A 52 -4.66 6.76 -6.37
C LEU A 52 -4.15 7.22 -5.00
N LEU A 53 -4.01 8.54 -4.79
CA LEU A 53 -3.55 9.08 -3.51
C LEU A 53 -4.52 8.74 -2.36
N MET A 54 -5.83 8.84 -2.60
CA MET A 54 -6.85 8.45 -1.64
C MET A 54 -6.76 6.96 -1.29
N GLY A 55 -6.58 6.11 -2.29
CA GLY A 55 -6.42 4.67 -2.11
C GLY A 55 -5.17 4.32 -1.30
N LEU A 56 -4.01 4.89 -1.65
CA LEU A 56 -2.75 4.66 -0.93
C LEU A 56 -2.86 5.10 0.53
N PHE A 57 -3.34 6.31 0.78
CA PHE A 57 -3.50 6.84 2.14
C PHE A 57 -4.48 6.00 2.97
N SER A 58 -5.62 5.64 2.39
CA SER A 58 -6.63 4.85 3.09
C SER A 58 -6.16 3.43 3.39
N ALA A 59 -5.42 2.80 2.48
CA ALA A 59 -4.84 1.47 2.70
C ALA A 59 -3.84 1.47 3.86
N ILE A 60 -2.95 2.46 3.92
CA ILE A 60 -2.01 2.65 5.03
C ILE A 60 -2.76 2.88 6.35
N SER A 61 -3.74 3.78 6.34
CA SER A 61 -4.53 4.13 7.52
C SER A 61 -5.33 2.94 8.05
N LEU A 62 -5.94 2.17 7.14
CA LEU A 62 -6.67 0.97 7.51
C LEU A 62 -5.74 -0.09 8.10
N GLN A 63 -4.61 -0.36 7.46
CA GLN A 63 -3.65 -1.33 7.96
C GLN A 63 -3.16 -0.95 9.37
N LYS A 64 -2.86 0.34 9.59
CA LYS A 64 -2.49 0.83 10.92
C LYS A 64 -3.61 0.62 11.93
N ALA A 65 -4.84 1.01 11.60
CA ALA A 65 -5.99 0.89 12.50
C ALA A 65 -6.32 -0.57 12.87
N VAL A 66 -6.25 -1.49 11.90
CA VAL A 66 -6.45 -2.94 12.13
C VAL A 66 -5.39 -3.46 13.08
N ARG A 67 -4.13 -3.13 12.84
CA ARG A 67 -3.01 -3.59 13.65
C ARG A 67 -3.10 -3.05 15.09
N ASP A 68 -3.27 -1.73 15.25
CA ASP A 68 -3.34 -1.09 16.56
C ASP A 68 -4.47 -1.72 17.40
N LYS A 69 -5.60 -2.06 16.75
CA LYS A 69 -6.70 -2.79 17.40
C LYS A 69 -6.32 -4.21 17.80
N MET A 70 -5.53 -4.92 16.99
CA MET A 70 -5.04 -6.28 17.32
C MET A 70 -4.01 -6.26 18.46
N GLU A 71 -3.21 -5.21 18.56
CA GLU A 71 -2.22 -4.99 19.62
C GLU A 71 -2.85 -4.44 20.92
N GLY A 72 -4.19 -4.27 20.96
CA GLY A 72 -4.90 -3.76 22.13
C GLY A 72 -4.74 -2.26 22.37
N LEU A 73 -4.20 -1.52 21.37
CA LEU A 73 -4.08 -0.06 21.45
C LEU A 73 -5.46 0.61 21.25
N PRO A 74 -5.69 1.78 21.89
CA PRO A 74 -6.99 2.46 21.81
C PRO A 74 -7.23 3.02 20.41
N VAL A 75 -8.08 2.36 19.64
CA VAL A 75 -8.58 2.84 18.34
C VAL A 75 -10.08 3.09 18.45
N THR A 76 -10.52 4.31 18.14
CA THR A 76 -11.95 4.61 18.17
C THR A 76 -12.68 3.87 17.05
N ASN A 77 -13.87 3.36 17.35
CA ASN A 77 -14.69 2.67 16.35
C ASN A 77 -15.04 3.57 15.16
N LEU A 78 -15.18 4.88 15.39
CA LEU A 78 -15.42 5.86 14.34
C LEU A 78 -14.25 5.90 13.35
N TYR A 79 -13.01 6.04 13.83
CA TYR A 79 -11.82 6.08 12.98
C TYR A 79 -11.66 4.78 12.18
N TYR A 80 -11.84 3.64 12.84
CA TYR A 80 -11.78 2.33 12.20
C TYR A 80 -12.80 2.18 11.06
N SER A 81 -14.04 2.62 11.32
CA SER A 81 -15.11 2.57 10.30
C SER A 81 -14.85 3.51 9.14
N ILE A 82 -14.33 4.71 9.40
CA ILE A 82 -13.93 5.66 8.35
C ILE A 82 -12.84 5.07 7.46
N CYS A 83 -11.81 4.42 8.03
CA CYS A 83 -10.75 3.78 7.25
C CYS A 83 -11.31 2.73 6.30
N TRP A 84 -12.21 1.86 6.76
CA TRP A 84 -12.89 0.88 5.91
C TRP A 84 -13.74 1.52 4.83
N PHE A 85 -14.50 2.55 5.20
CA PHE A 85 -15.35 3.27 4.26
C PHE A 85 -14.51 3.91 3.13
N VAL A 86 -13.39 4.58 3.46
CA VAL A 86 -12.58 5.27 2.44
C VAL A 86 -11.87 4.28 1.52
N VAL A 87 -11.39 3.13 2.03
CA VAL A 87 -10.83 2.07 1.16
C VAL A 87 -11.90 1.54 0.21
N ALA A 88 -13.09 1.21 0.73
CA ALA A 88 -14.19 0.72 -0.11
C ALA A 88 -14.61 1.78 -1.14
N ALA A 89 -14.76 3.04 -0.73
CA ALA A 89 -15.10 4.14 -1.61
C ALA A 89 -14.05 4.33 -2.72
N SER A 90 -12.75 4.23 -2.41
CA SER A 90 -11.69 4.37 -3.41
C SER A 90 -11.74 3.28 -4.48
N LEU A 91 -12.01 2.03 -4.08
CA LEU A 91 -12.16 0.91 -5.01
C LEU A 91 -13.43 1.03 -5.87
N ILE A 92 -14.56 1.42 -5.27
CA ILE A 92 -15.82 1.63 -5.97
C ILE A 92 -15.69 2.78 -6.99
N LEU A 93 -15.08 3.89 -6.59
CA LEU A 93 -14.86 5.04 -7.48
C LEU A 93 -13.92 4.69 -8.62
N LEU A 94 -12.85 3.90 -8.36
CA LEU A 94 -12.00 3.40 -9.44
C LEU A 94 -12.80 2.56 -10.42
N TRP A 95 -13.61 1.61 -9.91
CA TRP A 95 -14.41 0.74 -10.76
C TRP A 95 -15.42 1.56 -11.60
N VAL A 96 -16.13 2.50 -10.98
CA VAL A 96 -17.08 3.39 -11.67
C VAL A 96 -16.37 4.24 -12.72
N GLY A 97 -15.20 4.83 -12.38
CA GLY A 97 -14.42 5.62 -13.31
C GLY A 97 -13.97 4.82 -14.53
N LEU A 98 -13.38 3.63 -14.31
CA LEU A 98 -12.93 2.76 -15.39
C LEU A 98 -14.09 2.20 -16.23
N PHE A 99 -15.23 1.89 -15.59
CA PHE A 99 -16.41 1.41 -16.31
C PHE A 99 -16.94 2.45 -17.29
N ASN A 100 -17.07 3.71 -16.85
CA ASN A 100 -17.58 4.81 -17.65
C ASN A 100 -16.59 5.42 -18.64
N ALA A 101 -15.27 5.19 -18.43
CA ALA A 101 -14.24 5.70 -19.34
C ALA A 101 -14.38 5.09 -20.74
N THR A 102 -14.01 5.86 -21.76
CA THR A 102 -13.99 5.43 -23.18
C THR A 102 -12.75 4.61 -23.54
N PHE A 103 -11.95 4.21 -22.55
CA PHE A 103 -10.70 3.47 -22.74
C PHE A 103 -10.95 2.08 -23.32
N VAL A 104 -9.99 1.58 -24.08
CA VAL A 104 -9.95 0.18 -24.49
C VAL A 104 -9.86 -0.75 -23.28
N LEU A 105 -10.44 -1.92 -23.38
CA LEU A 105 -10.53 -2.85 -22.24
C LEU A 105 -9.16 -3.21 -21.64
N SER A 106 -8.13 -3.32 -22.48
CA SER A 106 -6.75 -3.58 -22.03
C SER A 106 -6.21 -2.47 -21.11
N LEU A 107 -6.49 -1.20 -21.44
CA LEU A 107 -6.07 -0.06 -20.60
C LEU A 107 -6.85 -0.02 -19.29
N LYS A 108 -8.15 -0.32 -19.30
CA LYS A 108 -8.96 -0.43 -18.07
C LYS A 108 -8.40 -1.50 -17.13
N GLY A 109 -8.09 -2.68 -17.68
CA GLY A 109 -7.46 -3.77 -16.91
C GLY A 109 -6.09 -3.39 -16.37
N PHE A 110 -5.26 -2.77 -17.20
CA PHE A 110 -3.92 -2.31 -16.82
C PHE A 110 -3.97 -1.27 -15.66
N LEU A 111 -4.84 -0.26 -15.75
CA LEU A 111 -5.01 0.74 -14.70
C LEU A 111 -5.55 0.11 -13.41
N GLY A 112 -6.54 -0.78 -13.51
CA GLY A 112 -7.08 -1.49 -12.35
C GLY A 112 -6.02 -2.35 -11.65
N MET A 113 -5.24 -3.11 -12.39
CA MET A 113 -4.17 -3.95 -11.82
C MET A 113 -3.04 -3.12 -11.23
N SER A 114 -2.61 -2.04 -11.91
CA SER A 114 -1.58 -1.13 -11.41
C SER A 114 -2.00 -0.45 -10.11
N TYR A 115 -3.27 -0.07 -10.00
CA TYR A 115 -3.84 0.49 -8.78
C TYR A 115 -3.79 -0.52 -7.63
N VAL A 116 -4.32 -1.73 -7.83
CA VAL A 116 -4.33 -2.78 -6.79
C VAL A 116 -2.92 -3.17 -6.39
N LEU A 117 -1.98 -3.27 -7.34
CA LEU A 117 -0.57 -3.53 -7.06
C LEU A 117 0.03 -2.44 -6.16
N SER A 118 -0.28 -1.17 -6.45
CA SER A 118 0.19 -0.04 -5.63
C SER A 118 -0.33 -0.09 -4.20
N LEU A 119 -1.63 -0.41 -4.02
CA LEU A 119 -2.23 -0.56 -2.69
C LEU A 119 -1.61 -1.72 -1.92
N PHE A 120 -1.43 -2.87 -2.55
CA PHE A 120 -0.79 -4.02 -1.93
C PHE A 120 0.66 -3.71 -1.54
N ALA A 121 1.42 -3.11 -2.45
CA ALA A 121 2.83 -2.78 -2.23
C ALA A 121 3.02 -1.81 -1.06
N VAL A 122 2.19 -0.76 -0.96
CA VAL A 122 2.30 0.21 0.14
C VAL A 122 1.98 -0.41 1.50
N VAL A 123 1.03 -1.35 1.55
CA VAL A 123 0.71 -2.11 2.77
C VAL A 123 1.90 -2.99 3.17
N ALA A 124 2.54 -3.66 2.19
CA ALA A 124 3.72 -4.49 2.43
C ALA A 124 4.92 -3.65 2.92
N ILE A 125 5.17 -2.49 2.29
CA ILE A 125 6.23 -1.57 2.71
C ILE A 125 6.00 -1.09 4.15
N GLN A 126 4.78 -0.67 4.47
CA GLN A 126 4.48 -0.18 5.82
C GLN A 126 4.71 -1.28 6.87
N LYS A 127 4.34 -2.53 6.56
CA LYS A 127 4.65 -3.67 7.42
C LYS A 127 6.16 -3.83 7.59
N ASN A 128 6.93 -3.82 6.49
CA ASN A 128 8.38 -4.02 6.52
C ASN A 128 9.10 -2.93 7.31
N VAL A 129 8.78 -1.64 7.08
CA VAL A 129 9.38 -0.50 7.79
C VAL A 129 9.14 -0.60 9.30
N ARG A 130 7.95 -1.02 9.69
CA ARG A 130 7.64 -1.23 11.09
C ARG A 130 8.43 -2.40 11.70
N ASP A 131 8.46 -3.53 10.99
CA ASP A 131 9.12 -4.73 11.48
C ASP A 131 10.65 -4.48 11.61
N GLU A 132 11.25 -3.67 10.73
CA GLU A 132 12.63 -3.18 10.90
C GLU A 132 12.81 -2.27 12.13
N ALA A 133 11.87 -1.39 12.40
CA ALA A 133 11.94 -0.49 13.55
C ALA A 133 11.82 -1.22 14.89
N LEU A 134 11.22 -2.42 14.91
CA LEU A 134 11.14 -3.27 16.11
C LEU A 134 12.44 -4.04 16.37
N PHE A 135 13.31 -4.18 15.37
CA PHE A 135 14.57 -4.93 15.44
C PHE A 135 15.73 -4.09 14.87
N PRO A 136 16.18 -3.02 15.59
CA PRO A 136 17.35 -2.25 15.17
C PRO A 136 18.58 -3.16 15.02
N SER A 137 19.35 -2.95 13.97
CA SER A 137 20.51 -3.81 13.63
C SER A 137 21.65 -3.76 14.66
N GLU A 138 21.68 -2.73 15.52
CA GLU A 138 22.69 -2.58 16.58
C GLU A 138 22.51 -3.56 17.74
N ASP A 139 21.27 -3.95 18.06
CA ASP A 139 21.01 -4.91 19.14
C ASP A 139 21.41 -6.35 18.77
N VAL A 140 21.42 -6.66 17.48
CA VAL A 140 21.76 -8.03 17.00
C VAL A 140 23.27 -8.25 17.00
N SER A 141 24.08 -7.25 16.63
CA SER A 141 25.53 -7.35 16.63
C SER A 141 26.14 -7.45 18.03
N SER A 142 25.55 -6.73 18.99
CA SER A 142 26.01 -6.77 20.39
C SER A 142 25.73 -8.12 21.09
N LEU A 143 24.79 -8.90 20.61
CA LEU A 143 24.48 -10.22 21.14
C LEU A 143 25.45 -11.31 20.66
N PHE A 144 26.06 -11.10 19.48
CA PHE A 144 27.07 -12.03 18.93
C PHE A 144 28.51 -11.72 19.39
N GLU A 145 28.75 -10.54 19.98
CA GLU A 145 30.06 -10.19 20.57
C GLU A 145 30.22 -10.67 22.03
N GLN A 146 29.18 -11.25 22.63
CA GLN A 146 29.21 -11.75 24.02
C GLN A 146 29.38 -13.27 24.13
N GLU A 147 29.60 -14.00 23.03
CA GLU A 147 29.98 -15.40 22.99
C GLU A 147 31.48 -15.57 22.61
#